data_3ce72a4bab8ebd2578ef791370d09187
#
_entry.id   3ce72a4bab8ebd2578ef791370d09187
#
_cell.length_a   1.000
_cell.length_b   1.000
_cell.length_c   1.000
_cell.angle_alpha   90.00
_cell.angle_beta   90.00
_cell.angle_gamma   90.00
#
_symmetry.space_group_name_H-M   'P 1'
#
loop_
_entity.id
_entity.type
_entity.pdbx_description
1 polymer ?
#
loop_
_entity_poly.entity_id
_entity_poly.type
_entity_poly.pdbx_seq_one_letter_code
_entity_poly.pdbx_strand_id
1 'polypeptide(L)'
;MIEMASFFRKHWCDIGLVVAIVVVVCLVANLGEMSEIKVLLWLSFVAILVHQFEEYRWPGYFAGLFNVVIFKSDIPDRYPLNTQSAMVINILITYVFYLLPVFFQNIIWLGLAPILMGFFQFIWHGIFANIKAKTI
;
A
#
# COMPACT_ATOMS: atom_id res chain seq x y z
N MET A 1 -1.52 -20.74 16.93
CA MET A 1 -1.19 -20.49 15.50
C MET A 1 -2.36 -19.90 14.69
N ILE A 2 -3.55 -20.49 14.74
CA ILE A 2 -4.76 -20.00 14.03
C ILE A 2 -5.19 -18.60 14.48
N GLU A 3 -5.18 -18.33 15.78
CA GLU A 3 -5.55 -17.03 16.35
C GLU A 3 -4.59 -15.91 15.92
N MET A 4 -3.28 -16.19 15.92
CA MET A 4 -2.26 -15.23 15.49
C MET A 4 -2.38 -14.88 14.00
N ALA A 5 -2.64 -15.87 13.14
CA ALA A 5 -2.90 -15.64 11.73
C ALA A 5 -4.18 -14.84 11.49
N SER A 6 -5.22 -15.10 12.29
CA SER A 6 -6.48 -14.34 12.26
C SER A 6 -6.29 -12.89 12.70
N PHE A 7 -5.53 -12.68 13.77
CA PHE A 7 -5.17 -11.35 14.25
C PHE A 7 -4.40 -10.56 13.17
N PHE A 8 -3.34 -11.14 12.62
CA PHE A 8 -2.54 -10.50 11.57
C PHE A 8 -3.37 -10.15 10.33
N ARG A 9 -4.23 -11.07 9.88
CA ARG A 9 -5.15 -10.83 8.75
C ARG A 9 -6.06 -9.63 8.98
N LYS A 10 -6.47 -9.39 10.22
CA LYS A 10 -7.37 -8.29 10.59
C LYS A 10 -6.64 -6.95 10.76
N HIS A 11 -5.37 -6.99 11.18
CA HIS A 11 -4.64 -5.81 11.65
C HIS A 11 -3.38 -5.48 10.85
N TRP A 12 -3.16 -6.10 9.69
CA TRP A 12 -1.95 -5.86 8.90
C TRP A 12 -1.79 -4.38 8.47
N CYS A 13 -2.90 -3.68 8.17
CA CYS A 13 -2.88 -2.25 7.84
C CYS A 13 -2.55 -1.40 9.07
N ASP A 14 -3.09 -1.76 10.24
CA ASP A 14 -2.81 -1.06 11.50
C ASP A 14 -1.32 -1.19 11.85
N ILE A 15 -0.76 -2.40 11.67
CA ILE A 15 0.68 -2.66 11.82
C ILE A 15 1.49 -1.85 10.81
N GLY A 16 1.04 -1.80 9.56
CA GLY A 16 1.66 -0.98 8.51
C GLY A 16 1.72 0.49 8.88
N LEU A 17 0.65 1.04 9.43
CA LEU A 17 0.63 2.43 9.90
C LEU A 17 1.63 2.68 11.04
N VAL A 18 1.71 1.76 12.01
CA VAL A 18 2.71 1.86 13.08
C VAL A 18 4.13 1.82 12.52
N VAL A 19 4.40 0.92 11.56
CA VAL A 19 5.70 0.87 10.87
C VAL A 19 5.98 2.19 10.14
N ALA A 20 5.00 2.77 9.45
CA ALA A 20 5.14 4.06 8.77
C ALA A 20 5.55 5.17 9.74
N ILE A 21 4.89 5.25 10.91
CA ILE A 21 5.23 6.24 11.96
C ILE A 21 6.67 6.05 12.44
N VAL A 22 7.07 4.82 12.75
CA VAL A 22 8.45 4.51 13.21
C VAL A 22 9.46 4.90 12.12
N VAL A 23 9.21 4.58 10.87
CA VAL A 23 10.08 4.95 9.73
C VAL A 23 10.21 6.47 9.61
N VAL A 24 9.11 7.22 9.73
CA VAL A 24 9.14 8.70 9.70
C VAL A 24 10.01 9.25 10.82
N VAL A 25 9.86 8.75 12.05
CA VAL A 25 10.70 9.18 13.18
C VAL A 25 12.18 8.89 12.91
N CYS A 26 12.50 7.70 12.41
CA CYS A 26 13.87 7.33 12.05
C CYS A 26 14.41 8.20 10.90
N LEU A 27 13.58 8.51 9.89
CA LEU A 27 13.98 9.40 8.79
C LEU A 27 14.34 10.79 9.30
N VAL A 28 13.46 11.38 10.12
CA VAL A 28 13.70 12.73 10.68
C VAL A 28 14.98 12.75 11.49
N ALA A 29 15.25 11.72 12.29
CA ALA A 29 16.44 11.63 13.11
C ALA A 29 17.75 11.48 12.31
N ASN A 30 17.69 10.98 11.06
CA ASN A 30 18.87 10.66 10.25
C ASN A 30 18.90 11.38 8.88
N LEU A 31 18.10 12.43 8.71
CA LEU A 31 18.00 13.14 7.41
C LEU A 31 19.35 13.64 6.88
N GLY A 32 20.23 14.11 7.76
CA GLY A 32 21.56 14.63 7.39
C GLY A 32 22.57 13.55 6.97
N GLU A 33 22.30 12.28 7.24
CA GLU A 33 23.22 11.16 6.98
C GLU A 33 22.80 10.31 5.76
N MET A 34 21.65 10.61 5.19
CA MET A 34 21.09 9.82 4.07
C MET A 34 21.23 10.53 2.73
N SER A 35 21.46 9.77 1.68
CA SER A 35 21.35 10.29 0.31
C SER A 35 19.90 10.67 -0.01
N GLU A 36 19.70 11.66 -0.88
CA GLU A 36 18.38 12.10 -1.34
C GLU A 36 17.54 10.94 -1.90
N ILE A 37 18.17 10.09 -2.70
CA ILE A 37 17.52 8.88 -3.25
C ILE A 37 17.01 7.97 -2.12
N LYS A 38 17.81 7.76 -1.09
CA LYS A 38 17.41 6.92 0.04
C LYS A 38 16.24 7.51 0.81
N VAL A 39 16.24 8.81 1.01
CA VAL A 39 15.11 9.53 1.64
C VAL A 39 13.85 9.38 0.78
N LEU A 40 13.92 9.58 -0.53
CA LEU A 40 12.78 9.43 -1.45
C LEU A 40 12.22 8.01 -1.46
N LEU A 41 13.08 7.00 -1.45
CA LEU A 41 12.65 5.59 -1.41
C LEU A 41 11.94 5.25 -0.08
N TRP A 42 12.47 5.74 1.06
CA TRP A 42 11.80 5.58 2.34
C TRP A 42 10.45 6.32 2.41
N LEU A 43 10.37 7.52 1.87
CA LEU A 43 9.11 8.28 1.79
C LEU A 43 8.08 7.55 0.91
N SER A 44 8.52 6.95 -0.19
CA SER A 44 7.65 6.11 -1.04
C SER A 44 7.14 4.89 -0.28
N PHE A 45 7.98 4.25 0.53
CA PHE A 45 7.57 3.14 1.39
C PHE A 45 6.56 3.58 2.47
N VAL A 46 6.77 4.73 3.11
CA VAL A 46 5.81 5.30 4.06
C VAL A 46 4.48 5.61 3.36
N ALA A 47 4.53 6.22 2.18
CA ALA A 47 3.33 6.59 1.43
C ALA A 47 2.47 5.37 1.09
N ILE A 48 3.05 4.26 0.65
CA ILE A 48 2.26 3.04 0.36
C ILE A 48 1.64 2.44 1.62
N LEU A 49 2.32 2.47 2.77
CA LEU A 49 1.77 1.97 4.03
C LEU A 49 0.57 2.82 4.51
N VAL A 50 0.67 4.14 4.40
CA VAL A 50 -0.43 5.06 4.72
C VAL A 50 -1.61 4.85 3.76
N HIS A 51 -1.34 4.72 2.47
CA HIS A 51 -2.35 4.45 1.45
C HIS A 51 -3.10 3.12 1.72
N GLN A 52 -2.38 2.06 2.09
CA GLN A 52 -3.01 0.79 2.47
C GLN A 52 -3.90 0.92 3.71
N PHE A 53 -3.50 1.74 4.69
CA PHE A 53 -4.34 2.02 5.84
C PHE A 53 -5.62 2.75 5.43
N GLU A 54 -5.51 3.74 4.54
CA GLU A 54 -6.66 4.47 3.99
C GLU A 54 -7.62 3.52 3.25
N GLU A 55 -7.11 2.70 2.35
CA GLU A 55 -7.94 1.79 1.54
C GLU A 55 -8.64 0.68 2.33
N TYR A 56 -7.98 0.14 3.35
CA TYR A 56 -8.45 -1.10 4.01
C TYR A 56 -8.89 -0.90 5.45
N ARG A 57 -8.63 0.27 6.05
CA ARG A 57 -8.96 0.52 7.43
C ARG A 57 -9.81 1.77 7.65
N TRP A 58 -9.36 2.93 7.18
CA TRP A 58 -10.08 4.18 7.40
C TRP A 58 -9.80 5.22 6.29
N PRO A 59 -10.83 5.63 5.51
CA PRO A 59 -12.24 5.21 5.60
C PRO A 59 -12.50 3.76 5.21
N GLY A 60 -11.57 3.10 4.51
CA GLY A 60 -11.69 1.69 4.15
C GLY A 60 -12.66 1.42 2.99
N TYR A 61 -13.07 0.15 2.87
CA TYR A 61 -14.05 -0.32 1.88
C TYR A 61 -13.54 -0.41 0.43
N PHE A 62 -12.27 -0.20 0.17
CA PHE A 62 -11.73 -0.30 -1.19
C PHE A 62 -12.01 -1.67 -1.83
N ALA A 63 -11.81 -2.77 -1.11
CA ALA A 63 -12.06 -4.12 -1.64
C ALA A 63 -13.51 -4.31 -2.11
N GLY A 64 -14.48 -3.83 -1.33
CA GLY A 64 -15.89 -3.90 -1.70
C GLY A 64 -16.21 -3.06 -2.93
N LEU A 65 -15.73 -1.83 -2.98
CA LEU A 65 -15.89 -0.95 -4.13
C LEU A 65 -15.26 -1.55 -5.39
N PHE A 66 -14.04 -2.05 -5.29
CA PHE A 66 -13.34 -2.73 -6.38
C PHE A 66 -14.12 -3.93 -6.92
N ASN A 67 -14.59 -4.79 -6.02
CA ASN A 67 -15.37 -5.98 -6.39
C ASN A 67 -16.67 -5.63 -7.12
N VAL A 68 -17.40 -4.64 -6.61
CA VAL A 68 -18.69 -4.23 -7.21
C VAL A 68 -18.50 -3.46 -8.50
N VAL A 69 -17.64 -2.43 -8.49
CA VAL A 69 -17.54 -1.48 -9.63
C VAL A 69 -16.79 -2.10 -10.80
N ILE A 70 -15.72 -2.86 -10.53
CA ILE A 70 -14.85 -3.41 -11.58
C ILE A 70 -15.32 -4.80 -12.01
N PHE A 71 -15.59 -5.67 -11.05
CA PHE A 71 -15.94 -7.07 -11.32
C PHE A 71 -17.43 -7.35 -11.33
N LYS A 72 -18.28 -6.36 -10.99
CA LYS A 72 -19.74 -6.51 -10.88
C LYS A 72 -20.13 -7.69 -10.00
N SER A 73 -19.42 -7.87 -8.91
CA SER A 73 -19.60 -8.99 -7.99
C SER A 73 -20.85 -8.81 -7.15
N ASP A 74 -21.63 -9.86 -7.01
CA ASP A 74 -22.78 -9.93 -6.11
C ASP A 74 -22.36 -10.19 -4.65
N ILE A 75 -21.06 -10.46 -4.42
CA ILE A 75 -20.50 -10.75 -3.10
C ILE A 75 -19.33 -9.80 -2.80
N PRO A 76 -19.62 -8.51 -2.51
CA PRO A 76 -18.63 -7.43 -2.45
C PRO A 76 -17.47 -7.69 -1.49
N ASP A 77 -17.69 -8.42 -0.39
CA ASP A 77 -16.67 -8.66 0.64
C ASP A 77 -15.86 -9.95 0.42
N ARG A 78 -16.11 -10.68 -0.68
CA ARG A 78 -15.53 -12.02 -0.86
C ARG A 78 -14.75 -12.21 -2.16
N TYR A 79 -15.21 -11.62 -3.27
CA TYR A 79 -14.64 -11.96 -4.57
C TYR A 79 -14.65 -10.76 -5.55
N PRO A 80 -13.55 -10.57 -6.29
CA PRO A 80 -12.26 -11.28 -6.24
C PRO A 80 -11.38 -10.91 -5.04
N LEU A 81 -11.52 -9.69 -4.47
CA LEU A 81 -10.77 -9.28 -3.28
C LEU A 81 -11.53 -9.65 -2.01
N ASN A 82 -10.83 -10.33 -1.13
CA ASN A 82 -11.26 -10.58 0.25
C ASN A 82 -10.13 -10.19 1.19
N THR A 83 -10.38 -10.21 2.50
CA THR A 83 -9.38 -9.82 3.51
C THR A 83 -8.05 -10.56 3.38
N GLN A 84 -8.07 -11.84 2.98
CA GLN A 84 -6.86 -12.63 2.81
C GLN A 84 -6.10 -12.25 1.54
N SER A 85 -6.78 -12.19 0.39
CA SER A 85 -6.13 -11.86 -0.88
C SER A 85 -5.62 -10.41 -0.90
N ALA A 86 -6.39 -9.47 -0.35
CA ALA A 86 -5.97 -8.09 -0.16
C ALA A 86 -4.68 -8.00 0.67
N MET A 87 -4.65 -8.66 1.83
CA MET A 87 -3.46 -8.69 2.69
C MET A 87 -2.24 -9.25 1.94
N VAL A 88 -2.37 -10.42 1.31
CA VAL A 88 -1.24 -11.09 0.64
C VAL A 88 -0.69 -10.25 -0.50
N ILE A 89 -1.55 -9.73 -1.37
CA ILE A 89 -1.17 -8.92 -2.52
C ILE A 89 -0.46 -7.64 -2.03
N ASN A 90 -1.04 -6.94 -1.08
CA ASN A 90 -0.51 -5.66 -0.62
C ASN A 90 0.80 -5.82 0.16
N ILE A 91 0.93 -6.85 1.00
CA ILE A 91 2.20 -7.13 1.67
C ILE A 91 3.29 -7.47 0.65
N LEU A 92 3.02 -8.34 -0.32
CA LEU A 92 4.00 -8.67 -1.36
C LEU A 92 4.43 -7.44 -2.15
N ILE A 93 3.47 -6.63 -2.63
CA ILE A 93 3.76 -5.39 -3.37
C ILE A 93 4.63 -4.46 -2.52
N THR A 94 4.24 -4.22 -1.28
CA THR A 94 4.94 -3.28 -0.40
C THR A 94 6.38 -3.72 -0.12
N TYR A 95 6.58 -4.96 0.29
CA TYR A 95 7.91 -5.42 0.67
C TYR A 95 8.83 -5.68 -0.53
N VAL A 96 8.30 -6.16 -1.65
CA VAL A 96 9.11 -6.41 -2.84
C VAL A 96 9.39 -5.10 -3.61
N PHE A 97 8.38 -4.31 -3.91
CA PHE A 97 8.54 -3.16 -4.81
C PHE A 97 8.89 -1.85 -4.11
N TYR A 98 8.59 -1.69 -2.83
CA TYR A 98 8.87 -0.45 -2.12
C TYR A 98 10.01 -0.57 -1.11
N LEU A 99 10.13 -1.68 -0.39
CA LEU A 99 11.18 -1.85 0.59
C LEU A 99 12.49 -2.32 -0.03
N LEU A 100 12.44 -3.24 -1.00
CA LEU A 100 13.65 -3.76 -1.64
C LEU A 100 14.55 -2.67 -2.25
N PRO A 101 14.03 -1.66 -2.98
CA PRO A 101 14.84 -0.59 -3.55
C PRO A 101 15.63 0.22 -2.52
N VAL A 102 15.12 0.33 -1.29
CA VAL A 102 15.80 1.04 -0.20
C VAL A 102 17.16 0.43 0.13
N PHE A 103 17.27 -0.89 0.04
CA PHE A 103 18.49 -1.63 0.31
C PHE A 103 19.41 -1.75 -0.91
N PHE A 104 18.87 -1.65 -2.11
CA PHE A 104 19.58 -1.86 -3.38
C PHE A 104 19.54 -0.63 -4.28
N GLN A 105 19.91 0.53 -3.75
CA GLN A 105 19.82 1.83 -4.42
C GLN A 105 20.61 1.92 -5.74
N ASN A 106 21.67 1.11 -5.87
CA ASN A 106 22.49 1.06 -7.09
C ASN A 106 21.77 0.38 -8.27
N ILE A 107 20.67 -0.31 -8.01
CA ILE A 107 19.87 -0.96 -9.03
C ILE A 107 18.72 -0.02 -9.41
N ILE A 108 19.00 0.91 -10.30
CA ILE A 108 18.10 2.02 -10.66
C ILE A 108 16.70 1.54 -11.07
N TRP A 109 16.60 0.45 -11.82
CA TRP A 109 15.30 -0.06 -12.26
C TRP A 109 14.41 -0.55 -11.10
N LEU A 110 14.96 -0.94 -9.95
CA LEU A 110 14.16 -1.24 -8.76
C LEU A 110 13.45 0.02 -8.23
N GLY A 111 14.11 1.18 -8.29
CA GLY A 111 13.51 2.46 -7.90
C GLY A 111 12.39 2.94 -8.84
N LEU A 112 12.37 2.45 -10.09
CA LEU A 112 11.28 2.77 -11.01
C LEU A 112 9.96 2.09 -10.64
N ALA A 113 10.00 0.93 -9.99
CA ALA A 113 8.79 0.19 -9.62
C ALA A 113 7.85 0.99 -8.69
N PRO A 114 8.30 1.58 -7.57
CA PRO A 114 7.44 2.42 -6.73
C PRO A 114 6.96 3.69 -7.44
N ILE A 115 7.77 4.29 -8.32
CA ILE A 115 7.37 5.47 -9.09
C ILE A 115 6.25 5.12 -10.06
N LEU A 116 6.41 4.07 -10.86
CA LEU A 116 5.39 3.62 -11.82
C LEU A 116 4.12 3.16 -11.11
N MET A 117 4.26 2.50 -9.97
CA MET A 117 3.11 2.11 -9.15
C MET A 117 2.37 3.34 -8.60
N GLY A 118 3.09 4.38 -8.16
CA GLY A 118 2.50 5.64 -7.72
C GLY A 118 1.70 6.32 -8.84
N PHE A 119 2.23 6.39 -10.06
CA PHE A 119 1.50 6.88 -11.23
C PHE A 119 0.28 6.03 -11.56
N PHE A 120 0.40 4.71 -11.50
CA PHE A 120 -0.72 3.80 -11.70
C PHE A 120 -1.83 4.05 -10.67
N GLN A 121 -1.49 4.16 -9.40
CA GLN A 121 -2.44 4.46 -8.33
C GLN A 121 -3.11 5.82 -8.52
N PHE A 122 -2.37 6.85 -8.88
CA PHE A 122 -2.94 8.17 -9.18
C PHE A 122 -3.97 8.12 -10.32
N ILE A 123 -3.65 7.45 -11.43
CA ILE A 123 -4.57 7.29 -12.56
C ILE A 123 -5.77 6.44 -12.15
N TRP A 124 -5.52 5.34 -11.44
CA TRP A 124 -6.56 4.42 -11.04
C TRP A 124 -7.55 5.06 -10.06
N HIS A 125 -7.07 5.62 -8.97
CA HIS A 125 -7.94 6.26 -7.98
C HIS A 125 -8.45 7.63 -8.41
N GLY A 126 -7.57 8.47 -8.95
CA GLY A 126 -7.91 9.83 -9.34
C GLY A 126 -8.85 9.92 -10.54
N ILE A 127 -8.78 8.97 -11.47
CA ILE A 127 -9.55 9.02 -12.72
C ILE A 127 -10.54 7.87 -12.79
N PHE A 128 -10.05 6.63 -12.89
CA PHE A 128 -10.93 5.49 -13.22
C PHE A 128 -11.91 5.13 -12.11
N ALA A 129 -11.45 5.00 -10.87
CA ALA A 129 -12.33 4.61 -9.77
C ALA A 129 -13.39 5.68 -9.52
N ASN A 130 -13.02 6.95 -9.51
CA ASN A 130 -13.94 8.05 -9.30
C ASN A 130 -14.96 8.17 -10.42
N ILE A 131 -14.55 8.13 -11.69
CA ILE A 131 -15.48 8.20 -12.83
C ILE A 131 -16.43 7.01 -12.83
N LYS A 132 -15.94 5.78 -12.61
CA LYS A 132 -16.79 4.58 -12.60
C LYS A 132 -17.70 4.51 -11.38
N ALA A 133 -17.21 4.89 -10.21
CA ALA A 133 -18.02 4.91 -8.99
C ALA A 133 -18.96 6.12 -8.91
N LYS A 134 -18.81 7.09 -9.82
CA LYS A 134 -19.56 8.38 -9.79
C LYS A 134 -19.44 9.08 -8.43
N THR A 135 -18.23 9.08 -7.87
CA THR A 135 -17.95 9.66 -6.55
C THR A 135 -17.42 11.10 -6.62
N ILE A 136 -17.28 11.62 -7.83
CA ILE A 136 -17.02 13.04 -8.13
C ILE A 136 -18.22 13.62 -8.83
#